data_01ed0a8a51f2c1a08b56b56386134bf1
#
_entry.id   01ed0a8a51f2c1a08b56b56386134bf1
#
_cell.length_a   1.000
_cell.length_b   1.000
_cell.length_c   1.000
_cell.angle_alpha   90.00
_cell.angle_beta   90.00
_cell.angle_gamma   90.00
#
_symmetry.space_group_name_H-M   'P 1'
#
loop_
_entity.id
_entity.type
_entity.pdbx_description
1 polymer ?
#
loop_
_entity_poly.entity_id
_entity_poly.type
_entity_poly.pdbx_seq_one_letter_code
_entity_poly.pdbx_strand_id
1 'polypeptide(L)'
;MQKITVKPGAKLVDYKAYGSLYSSVLDFTEQSKEPIESLQGRTIWMINSTAIGGGVAEMLPSQMRILRELGVSIEWLVIEAKKEAFFDLTKRIHNAIHGSGNGVFTEEDRKIYEEVNQNNLSKALELINDGDIVVVHDPQPMPLAAMIKKEKNVSIIWRCHIGLEDDTDVTDAVWKFLEPYTNDYDHFVFSLPSYVPNPLKNRTSIIPPAIDPLSHKNRELQLHKCIGILYQSGILDDHKAILYHRYKHLVRRVMPDGSFDVLDAGKNLDLIYRPIVTEISRWDRLKGFKELMEAFIKMKTDNRKNGDPKSLEYKRIEMTLLVMGGPDPAFVSDDPEGKEVLEELTETYKTVDKNMQNDIAILLLPLDNPKENALIVNALQRSSSIIVQNSIQEGFGLTATEAMWKRKPVLVSNAAGLKYQVVHNKTGQINPDPMDIESLSKTLAYMLNHPKERDKWGFNGQLRVIQNFTLFSQLLSWLGTLSANKV
;
A
#
# COMPACT_ATOMS: atom_id res chain seq x y z
N MET A 1 16.33 21.95 -5.26
CA MET A 1 16.56 20.52 -5.00
C MET A 1 17.16 20.32 -3.63
N GLN A 2 16.66 19.36 -2.86
CA GLN A 2 17.09 19.07 -1.49
C GLN A 2 17.65 17.65 -1.38
N LYS A 3 18.83 17.51 -0.73
CA LYS A 3 19.37 16.20 -0.34
C LYS A 3 18.77 15.76 0.99
N ILE A 4 18.20 14.54 1.04
CA ILE A 4 17.49 14.03 2.22
C ILE A 4 18.41 13.12 3.01
N THR A 5 18.52 13.38 4.31
CA THR A 5 19.25 12.51 5.24
C THR A 5 18.34 11.41 5.77
N VAL A 6 18.70 10.17 5.46
CA VAL A 6 17.97 8.99 5.97
C VAL A 6 18.38 8.74 7.43
N LYS A 7 17.39 8.72 8.32
CA LYS A 7 17.61 8.46 9.75
C LYS A 7 18.05 7.01 9.98
N PRO A 8 18.85 6.74 11.02
CA PRO A 8 19.18 5.38 11.46
C PRO A 8 17.92 4.54 11.70
N GLY A 9 18.02 3.22 11.54
CA GLY A 9 16.91 2.29 11.74
C GLY A 9 17.40 0.84 11.76
N ALA A 10 16.51 -0.11 11.44
CA ALA A 10 16.82 -1.53 11.48
C ALA A 10 18.01 -1.88 10.55
N LYS A 11 18.85 -2.79 11.04
CA LYS A 11 20.01 -3.37 10.35
C LYS A 11 19.74 -4.82 9.95
N LEU A 12 20.55 -5.40 9.08
CA LEU A 12 20.42 -6.80 8.66
C LEU A 12 20.37 -7.78 9.85
N VAL A 13 21.13 -7.53 10.91
CA VAL A 13 21.10 -8.36 12.12
C VAL A 13 19.74 -8.38 12.81
N ASP A 14 19.00 -7.27 12.76
CA ASP A 14 17.68 -7.19 13.38
C ASP A 14 16.67 -8.07 12.63
N TYR A 15 16.77 -8.15 11.30
CA TYR A 15 15.94 -9.04 10.48
C TYR A 15 16.30 -10.51 10.66
N LYS A 16 17.58 -10.84 10.87
CA LYS A 16 18.02 -12.22 11.17
C LYS A 16 17.45 -12.75 12.48
N ALA A 17 17.13 -11.88 13.43
CA ALA A 17 16.47 -12.27 14.68
C ALA A 17 15.07 -12.86 14.49
N TYR A 18 14.43 -12.61 13.33
CA TYR A 18 13.15 -13.21 12.96
C TYR A 18 13.38 -14.54 12.25
N GLY A 19 13.00 -15.65 12.88
CA GLY A 19 13.22 -17.00 12.33
C GLY A 19 12.66 -17.20 10.93
N SER A 20 11.52 -16.58 10.60
CA SER A 20 10.92 -16.63 9.26
C SER A 20 11.70 -15.86 8.18
N LEU A 21 12.62 -14.96 8.56
CA LEU A 21 13.43 -14.15 7.66
C LEU A 21 14.89 -14.57 7.60
N TYR A 22 15.32 -15.44 8.51
CA TYR A 22 16.74 -15.80 8.65
C TYR A 22 17.35 -16.27 7.33
N SER A 23 16.74 -17.26 6.68
CA SER A 23 17.20 -17.76 5.39
C SER A 23 17.15 -16.69 4.30
N SER A 24 16.05 -15.91 4.23
CA SER A 24 15.92 -14.84 3.22
C SER A 24 17.01 -13.77 3.34
N VAL A 25 17.43 -13.45 4.57
CA VAL A 25 18.52 -12.48 4.79
C VAL A 25 19.89 -13.08 4.43
N LEU A 26 20.11 -14.37 4.71
CA LEU A 26 21.34 -15.05 4.29
C LEU A 26 21.44 -15.13 2.77
N ASP A 27 20.37 -15.57 2.11
CA ASP A 27 20.29 -15.68 0.65
C ASP A 27 20.48 -14.30 -0.01
N PHE A 28 19.83 -13.27 0.53
CA PHE A 28 20.03 -11.89 0.10
C PHE A 28 21.49 -11.45 0.24
N THR A 29 22.10 -11.68 1.39
CA THR A 29 23.49 -11.28 1.67
C THR A 29 24.46 -11.97 0.71
N GLU A 30 24.23 -13.24 0.37
CA GLU A 30 25.08 -13.98 -0.56
C GLU A 30 24.89 -13.53 -2.01
N GLN A 31 23.62 -13.46 -2.47
CA GLN A 31 23.30 -13.12 -3.86
C GLN A 31 23.55 -11.64 -4.20
N SER A 32 23.66 -10.77 -3.20
CA SER A 32 23.95 -9.35 -3.42
C SER A 32 25.45 -9.04 -3.66
N LYS A 33 26.38 -9.96 -3.36
CA LYS A 33 27.84 -9.70 -3.43
C LYS A 33 28.29 -9.26 -4.81
N GLU A 34 28.07 -10.08 -5.83
CA GLU A 34 28.48 -9.79 -7.20
C GLU A 34 27.84 -8.50 -7.77
N PRO A 35 26.51 -8.29 -7.66
CA PRO A 35 25.91 -7.02 -8.05
C PRO A 35 26.53 -5.80 -7.34
N ILE A 36 26.80 -5.89 -6.04
CA ILE A 36 27.40 -4.78 -5.27
C ILE A 36 28.82 -4.50 -5.71
N GLU A 37 29.63 -5.52 -5.97
CA GLU A 37 30.98 -5.36 -6.50
C GLU A 37 30.97 -4.60 -7.83
N SER A 38 30.00 -4.88 -8.70
CA SER A 38 29.86 -4.20 -10.00
C SER A 38 29.43 -2.72 -9.89
N LEU A 39 28.92 -2.32 -8.73
CA LEU A 39 28.48 -0.94 -8.44
C LEU A 39 29.56 -0.11 -7.73
N GLN A 40 30.74 -0.70 -7.44
CA GLN A 40 31.83 0.01 -6.78
C GLN A 40 32.29 1.26 -7.56
N GLY A 41 32.50 2.36 -6.83
CA GLY A 41 32.92 3.64 -7.42
C GLY A 41 31.78 4.47 -8.02
N ARG A 42 30.53 3.98 -8.01
CA ARG A 42 29.35 4.66 -8.53
C ARG A 42 28.41 5.04 -7.38
N THR A 43 27.80 6.21 -7.48
CA THR A 43 26.73 6.60 -6.57
C THR A 43 25.36 6.44 -7.24
N ILE A 44 24.40 5.87 -6.51
CA ILE A 44 23.01 5.73 -6.94
C ILE A 44 22.24 6.92 -6.38
N TRP A 45 21.65 7.72 -7.25
CA TRP A 45 20.84 8.88 -6.90
C TRP A 45 19.36 8.60 -7.08
N MET A 46 18.62 8.44 -5.95
CA MET A 46 17.16 8.31 -5.95
C MET A 46 16.55 9.70 -5.99
N ILE A 47 15.77 10.01 -7.02
CA ILE A 47 15.14 11.34 -7.21
C ILE A 47 13.61 11.18 -7.23
N ASN A 48 12.90 11.91 -6.36
CA ASN A 48 11.44 11.98 -6.37
C ASN A 48 10.93 13.40 -6.03
N SER A 49 9.62 13.57 -5.91
CA SER A 49 8.97 14.87 -5.69
C SER A 49 8.73 15.22 -4.23
N THR A 50 8.80 14.26 -3.29
CA THR A 50 8.51 14.51 -1.86
C THR A 50 9.31 13.59 -0.94
N ALA A 51 9.68 14.10 0.23
CA ALA A 51 10.30 13.30 1.30
C ALA A 51 9.28 12.81 2.33
N ILE A 52 8.03 13.27 2.28
CA ILE A 52 7.00 13.01 3.29
C ILE A 52 5.70 12.65 2.58
N GLY A 53 5.04 11.61 3.05
CA GLY A 53 3.79 11.13 2.47
C GLY A 53 3.99 10.33 1.18
N GLY A 54 3.10 9.37 0.96
CA GLY A 54 3.14 8.48 -0.20
C GLY A 54 4.09 7.29 -0.06
N GLY A 55 3.80 6.25 -0.85
CA GLY A 55 4.48 4.96 -0.76
C GLY A 55 5.99 5.01 -1.03
N VAL A 56 6.45 5.88 -1.94
CA VAL A 56 7.88 6.03 -2.27
C VAL A 56 8.66 6.57 -1.08
N ALA A 57 8.18 7.64 -0.45
CA ALA A 57 8.82 8.26 0.70
C ALA A 57 8.85 7.33 1.94
N GLU A 58 7.90 6.39 2.05
CA GLU A 58 7.89 5.37 3.11
C GLU A 58 8.87 4.23 2.85
N MET A 59 9.06 3.81 1.59
CA MET A 59 9.90 2.67 1.23
C MET A 59 11.39 3.00 1.15
N LEU A 60 11.76 4.14 0.56
CA LEU A 60 13.16 4.50 0.31
C LEU A 60 14.06 4.44 1.55
N PRO A 61 13.67 4.95 2.72
CA PRO A 61 14.53 4.93 3.90
C PRO A 61 15.00 3.52 4.32
N SER A 62 14.12 2.51 4.28
CA SER A 62 14.48 1.14 4.62
C SER A 62 15.42 0.52 3.59
N GLN A 63 15.13 0.73 2.30
CA GLN A 63 15.96 0.25 1.20
C GLN A 63 17.38 0.83 1.27
N MET A 64 17.47 2.15 1.42
CA MET A 64 18.77 2.85 1.47
C MET A 64 19.61 2.45 2.69
N ARG A 65 18.98 2.23 3.85
CA ARG A 65 19.72 1.77 5.04
C ARG A 65 20.40 0.43 4.81
N ILE A 66 19.65 -0.54 4.26
CA ILE A 66 20.20 -1.89 4.00
C ILE A 66 21.27 -1.84 2.92
N LEU A 67 21.06 -1.13 1.82
CA LEU A 67 22.07 -0.99 0.78
C LEU A 67 23.34 -0.30 1.28
N ARG A 68 23.23 0.74 2.09
CA ARG A 68 24.40 1.41 2.72
C ARG A 68 25.14 0.49 3.71
N GLU A 69 24.42 -0.35 4.48
CA GLU A 69 25.04 -1.34 5.36
C GLU A 69 25.89 -2.35 4.57
N LEU A 70 25.51 -2.63 3.33
CA LEU A 70 26.25 -3.49 2.40
C LEU A 70 27.34 -2.75 1.59
N GLY A 71 27.56 -1.46 1.85
CA GLY A 71 28.61 -0.67 1.20
C GLY A 71 28.20 -0.02 -0.12
N VAL A 72 26.93 -0.03 -0.49
CA VAL A 72 26.43 0.67 -1.69
C VAL A 72 26.34 2.18 -1.42
N SER A 73 26.99 2.97 -2.31
CA SER A 73 26.83 4.43 -2.28
C SER A 73 25.46 4.80 -2.87
N ILE A 74 24.52 5.26 -2.02
CA ILE A 74 23.17 5.62 -2.41
C ILE A 74 22.70 6.87 -1.69
N GLU A 75 22.15 7.81 -2.44
CA GLU A 75 21.72 9.13 -1.96
C GLU A 75 20.30 9.46 -2.43
N TRP A 76 19.64 10.36 -1.72
CA TRP A 76 18.26 10.73 -1.99
C TRP A 76 18.12 12.23 -2.21
N LEU A 77 17.55 12.59 -3.34
CA LEU A 77 17.26 13.96 -3.75
C LEU A 77 15.75 14.15 -3.94
N VAL A 78 15.26 15.31 -3.53
CA VAL A 78 13.87 15.73 -3.75
C VAL A 78 13.88 17.02 -4.56
N ILE A 79 13.09 17.05 -5.64
CA ILE A 79 12.95 18.27 -6.45
C ILE A 79 12.21 19.36 -5.67
N GLU A 80 12.56 20.61 -5.95
CA GLU A 80 11.81 21.79 -5.49
C GLU A 80 10.85 22.23 -6.58
N ALA A 81 9.58 22.28 -6.24
CA ALA A 81 8.53 22.83 -7.08
C ALA A 81 7.72 23.84 -6.25
N LYS A 82 7.64 25.07 -6.72
CA LYS A 82 6.92 26.17 -6.03
C LYS A 82 5.65 26.58 -6.77
N LYS A 83 5.45 26.09 -8.00
CA LYS A 83 4.31 26.46 -8.85
C LYS A 83 3.15 25.51 -8.62
N GLU A 84 2.01 26.02 -8.23
CA GLU A 84 0.75 25.26 -8.12
C GLU A 84 0.40 24.55 -9.44
N ALA A 85 0.53 25.24 -10.56
CA ALA A 85 0.30 24.70 -11.89
C ALA A 85 1.14 23.43 -12.21
N PHE A 86 2.33 23.29 -11.62
CA PHE A 86 3.11 22.06 -11.76
C PHE A 86 2.51 20.88 -11.00
N PHE A 87 1.99 21.13 -9.81
CA PHE A 87 1.31 20.07 -9.04
C PHE A 87 0.01 19.65 -9.71
N ASP A 88 -0.77 20.59 -10.24
CA ASP A 88 -1.99 20.30 -11.00
C ASP A 88 -1.68 19.48 -12.26
N LEU A 89 -0.64 19.88 -13.01
CA LEU A 89 -0.19 19.12 -14.18
C LEU A 89 0.25 17.71 -13.80
N THR A 90 1.13 17.57 -12.81
CA THR A 90 1.66 16.25 -12.44
C THR A 90 0.60 15.35 -11.80
N LYS A 91 -0.43 15.92 -11.16
CA LYS A 91 -1.62 15.19 -10.71
C LYS A 91 -2.46 14.71 -11.91
N ARG A 92 -2.63 15.56 -12.96
CA ARG A 92 -3.29 15.14 -14.21
C ARG A 92 -2.52 14.02 -14.92
N ILE A 93 -1.18 14.11 -15.00
CA ILE A 93 -0.32 13.06 -15.56
C ILE A 93 -0.51 11.76 -14.76
N HIS A 94 -0.45 11.84 -13.43
CA HIS A 94 -0.65 10.68 -12.55
C HIS A 94 -2.01 10.02 -12.78
N ASN A 95 -3.08 10.81 -12.79
CA ASN A 95 -4.44 10.32 -13.00
C ASN A 95 -4.60 9.71 -14.41
N ALA A 96 -4.00 10.33 -15.43
CA ALA A 96 -4.08 9.84 -16.79
C ALA A 96 -3.34 8.51 -17.00
N ILE A 97 -2.20 8.28 -16.31
CA ILE A 97 -1.53 6.96 -16.29
C ILE A 97 -2.44 5.90 -15.64
N HIS A 98 -3.33 6.28 -14.73
CA HIS A 98 -4.38 5.41 -14.17
C HIS A 98 -5.66 5.36 -15.02
N GLY A 99 -5.67 5.95 -16.20
CA GLY A 99 -6.84 5.97 -17.10
C GLY A 99 -7.93 6.96 -16.71
N SER A 100 -7.64 7.92 -15.82
CA SER A 100 -8.62 8.90 -15.34
C SER A 100 -8.30 10.31 -15.86
N GLY A 101 -9.35 11.11 -16.05
CA GLY A 101 -9.23 12.48 -16.56
C GLY A 101 -9.59 12.62 -18.03
N ASN A 102 -9.25 13.75 -18.64
CA ASN A 102 -9.65 14.09 -20.00
C ASN A 102 -8.57 13.81 -21.08
N GLY A 103 -7.37 13.37 -20.68
CA GLY A 103 -6.27 13.08 -21.61
C GLY A 103 -5.73 14.31 -22.38
N VAL A 104 -6.03 15.53 -21.93
CA VAL A 104 -5.60 16.75 -22.64
C VAL A 104 -4.32 17.29 -22.04
N PHE A 105 -3.26 17.35 -22.85
CA PHE A 105 -1.97 17.93 -22.50
C PHE A 105 -1.55 18.95 -23.57
N THR A 106 -1.14 20.16 -23.14
CA THR A 106 -0.84 21.30 -24.02
C THR A 106 0.65 21.61 -24.08
N GLU A 107 1.07 22.47 -25.02
CA GLU A 107 2.44 23.00 -25.05
C GLU A 107 2.76 23.87 -23.83
N GLU A 108 1.77 24.53 -23.23
CA GLU A 108 1.97 25.25 -21.97
C GLU A 108 2.25 24.29 -20.80
N ASP A 109 1.54 23.16 -20.75
CA ASP A 109 1.83 22.08 -19.78
C ASP A 109 3.28 21.59 -19.93
N ARG A 110 3.74 21.41 -21.17
CA ARG A 110 5.13 20.99 -21.45
C ARG A 110 6.13 22.00 -20.94
N LYS A 111 5.91 23.30 -21.19
CA LYS A 111 6.79 24.38 -20.68
C LYS A 111 6.85 24.41 -19.16
N ILE A 112 5.71 24.29 -18.46
CA ILE A 112 5.63 24.23 -16.99
C ILE A 112 6.42 23.02 -16.48
N TYR A 113 6.25 21.88 -17.11
CA TYR A 113 6.91 20.62 -16.74
C TYR A 113 8.43 20.69 -16.87
N GLU A 114 8.91 21.23 -18.00
CA GLU A 114 10.34 21.41 -18.27
C GLU A 114 10.95 22.50 -17.40
N GLU A 115 10.30 23.66 -17.23
CA GLU A 115 10.81 24.78 -16.43
C GLU A 115 11.10 24.39 -14.98
N VAL A 116 10.17 23.67 -14.32
CA VAL A 116 10.37 23.25 -12.93
C VAL A 116 11.54 22.26 -12.83
N ASN A 117 11.67 21.35 -13.79
CA ASN A 117 12.77 20.41 -13.82
C ASN A 117 14.12 21.10 -14.16
N GLN A 118 14.12 22.06 -15.08
CA GLN A 118 15.29 22.89 -15.41
C GLN A 118 15.81 23.69 -14.20
N ASN A 119 14.91 24.21 -13.36
CA ASN A 119 15.28 24.94 -12.15
C ASN A 119 15.99 24.04 -11.09
N ASN A 120 15.87 22.74 -11.19
CA ASN A 120 16.55 21.77 -10.33
C ASN A 120 17.88 21.27 -10.92
N LEU A 121 18.15 21.50 -12.21
CA LEU A 121 19.26 20.92 -12.94
C LEU A 121 20.62 21.36 -12.38
N SER A 122 20.83 22.65 -12.17
CA SER A 122 22.11 23.18 -11.65
C SER A 122 22.55 22.45 -10.38
N LYS A 123 21.61 22.29 -9.43
CA LYS A 123 21.90 21.61 -8.17
C LYS A 123 22.14 20.09 -8.35
N ALA A 124 21.47 19.45 -9.29
CA ALA A 124 21.71 18.06 -9.64
C ALA A 124 23.14 17.88 -10.21
N LEU A 125 23.55 18.76 -11.13
CA LEU A 125 24.87 18.70 -11.77
C LEU A 125 26.04 18.96 -10.81
N GLU A 126 25.82 19.71 -9.72
CA GLU A 126 26.82 19.89 -8.65
C GLU A 126 27.07 18.60 -7.85
N LEU A 127 26.08 17.71 -7.75
CA LEU A 127 26.11 16.54 -6.88
C LEU A 127 26.43 15.24 -7.64
N ILE A 128 25.90 15.11 -8.84
CA ILE A 128 25.95 13.88 -9.64
C ILE A 128 27.23 13.92 -10.50
N ASN A 129 27.99 12.82 -10.54
CA ASN A 129 29.22 12.68 -11.29
C ASN A 129 29.05 11.74 -12.48
N ASP A 130 29.99 11.81 -13.43
CA ASP A 130 30.08 10.85 -14.51
C ASP A 130 30.29 9.44 -13.94
N GLY A 131 29.60 8.46 -14.53
CA GLY A 131 29.57 7.09 -14.07
C GLY A 131 28.48 6.77 -13.02
N ASP A 132 27.84 7.79 -12.43
CA ASP A 132 26.76 7.57 -11.47
C ASP A 132 25.50 6.99 -12.12
N ILE A 133 24.58 6.49 -11.28
CA ILE A 133 23.28 5.99 -11.68
C ILE A 133 22.19 6.90 -11.11
N VAL A 134 21.30 7.38 -11.96
CA VAL A 134 20.16 8.22 -11.57
C VAL A 134 18.87 7.43 -11.70
N VAL A 135 18.17 7.21 -10.59
CA VAL A 135 16.87 6.54 -10.55
C VAL A 135 15.81 7.59 -10.23
N VAL A 136 14.96 7.85 -11.19
CA VAL A 136 13.85 8.80 -11.06
C VAL A 136 12.57 8.05 -10.73
N HIS A 137 11.87 8.48 -9.69
CA HIS A 137 10.59 7.90 -9.24
C HIS A 137 9.42 8.73 -9.72
N ASP A 138 8.47 8.07 -10.37
CA ASP A 138 7.23 8.63 -10.89
C ASP A 138 7.42 9.73 -11.94
N PRO A 139 6.36 10.31 -12.52
CA PRO A 139 6.52 11.23 -13.63
C PRO A 139 7.06 12.61 -13.24
N GLN A 140 6.92 13.07 -11.98
CA GLN A 140 7.22 14.46 -11.62
C GLN A 140 8.65 14.91 -12.00
N PRO A 141 9.73 14.16 -11.67
CA PRO A 141 11.10 14.55 -12.01
C PRO A 141 11.60 13.94 -13.33
N MET A 142 10.72 13.38 -14.16
CA MET A 142 11.14 12.67 -15.37
C MET A 142 11.97 13.50 -16.36
N PRO A 143 11.64 14.76 -16.70
CA PRO A 143 12.47 15.57 -17.58
C PRO A 143 13.87 15.86 -17.03
N LEU A 144 14.02 15.94 -15.70
CA LEU A 144 15.30 16.26 -15.06
C LEU A 144 16.40 15.25 -15.38
N ALA A 145 16.09 13.94 -15.35
CA ALA A 145 17.10 12.93 -15.66
C ALA A 145 17.56 12.98 -17.13
N ALA A 146 16.64 13.25 -18.05
CA ALA A 146 16.97 13.47 -19.44
C ALA A 146 17.90 14.69 -19.62
N MET A 147 17.65 15.75 -18.86
CA MET A 147 18.52 16.96 -18.85
C MET A 147 19.91 16.65 -18.25
N ILE A 148 19.96 15.91 -17.14
CA ILE A 148 21.23 15.47 -16.52
C ILE A 148 22.07 14.64 -17.50
N LYS A 149 21.45 13.71 -18.21
CA LYS A 149 22.15 12.83 -19.17
C LYS A 149 22.79 13.59 -20.35
N LYS A 150 22.24 14.75 -20.72
CA LYS A 150 22.84 15.61 -21.76
C LYS A 150 24.14 16.29 -21.30
N GLU A 151 24.31 16.47 -19.99
CA GLU A 151 25.45 17.19 -19.39
C GLU A 151 26.46 16.23 -18.71
N LYS A 152 26.05 15.01 -18.36
CA LYS A 152 26.82 14.00 -17.63
C LYS A 152 26.70 12.64 -18.28
N ASN A 153 27.79 11.86 -18.25
CA ASN A 153 27.79 10.46 -18.66
C ASN A 153 27.25 9.58 -17.51
N VAL A 154 25.93 9.45 -17.40
CA VAL A 154 25.23 8.70 -16.35
C VAL A 154 24.25 7.69 -16.94
N SER A 155 24.01 6.60 -16.21
CA SER A 155 22.87 5.72 -16.50
C SER A 155 21.61 6.29 -15.87
N ILE A 156 20.51 6.40 -16.61
CA ILE A 156 19.25 6.87 -16.09
C ILE A 156 18.16 5.80 -16.16
N ILE A 157 17.48 5.59 -15.04
CA ILE A 157 16.42 4.59 -14.87
C ILE A 157 15.15 5.28 -14.39
N TRP A 158 14.02 5.01 -15.03
CA TRP A 158 12.74 5.48 -14.57
C TRP A 158 11.99 4.40 -13.80
N ARG A 159 11.62 4.68 -12.56
CA ARG A 159 10.74 3.86 -11.72
C ARG A 159 9.33 4.44 -11.74
N CYS A 160 8.42 3.81 -12.48
CA CYS A 160 7.00 4.12 -12.46
C CYS A 160 6.26 3.19 -11.49
N HIS A 161 5.63 3.77 -10.46
CA HIS A 161 4.89 3.01 -9.46
C HIS A 161 3.42 2.79 -9.83
N ILE A 162 2.94 3.48 -10.83
CA ILE A 162 1.55 3.57 -11.29
C ILE A 162 1.37 2.97 -12.68
N GLY A 163 0.14 2.65 -13.05
CA GLY A 163 -0.20 2.10 -14.36
C GLY A 163 -1.64 1.65 -14.42
N LEU A 164 -2.07 1.27 -15.60
CA LEU A 164 -3.37 0.67 -15.89
C LEU A 164 -3.15 -0.61 -16.68
N GLU A 165 -4.02 -1.60 -16.49
CA GLU A 165 -3.92 -2.89 -17.18
C GLU A 165 -4.36 -2.79 -18.64
N ASP A 166 -5.42 -2.04 -18.90
CA ASP A 166 -5.99 -1.85 -20.24
C ASP A 166 -5.66 -0.46 -20.78
N ASP A 167 -5.19 -0.41 -22.01
CA ASP A 167 -4.95 0.85 -22.70
C ASP A 167 -6.28 1.58 -22.97
N THR A 168 -6.25 2.90 -22.80
CA THR A 168 -7.39 3.80 -23.07
C THR A 168 -6.90 5.03 -23.83
N ASP A 169 -7.82 5.78 -24.45
CA ASP A 169 -7.47 7.05 -25.12
C ASP A 169 -6.75 8.02 -24.17
N VAL A 170 -7.07 7.97 -22.87
CA VAL A 170 -6.45 8.79 -21.82
C VAL A 170 -5.02 8.34 -21.54
N THR A 171 -4.78 7.02 -21.43
CA THR A 171 -3.43 6.48 -21.26
C THR A 171 -2.57 6.73 -22.48
N ASP A 172 -3.12 6.58 -23.70
CA ASP A 172 -2.40 6.85 -24.94
C ASP A 172 -1.96 8.33 -25.02
N ALA A 173 -2.84 9.25 -24.63
CA ALA A 173 -2.55 10.67 -24.63
C ALA A 173 -1.41 11.02 -23.66
N VAL A 174 -1.40 10.48 -22.45
CA VAL A 174 -0.33 10.75 -21.48
C VAL A 174 1.00 10.08 -21.89
N TRP A 175 0.97 8.88 -22.44
CA TRP A 175 2.19 8.24 -22.94
C TRP A 175 2.80 9.03 -24.10
N LYS A 176 1.96 9.56 -25.01
CA LYS A 176 2.41 10.47 -26.08
C LYS A 176 3.01 11.76 -25.53
N PHE A 177 2.45 12.31 -24.45
CA PHE A 177 3.01 13.47 -23.77
C PHE A 177 4.39 13.19 -23.16
N LEU A 178 4.59 11.99 -22.57
CA LEU A 178 5.83 11.58 -21.91
C LEU A 178 6.89 11.01 -22.89
N GLU A 179 6.50 10.57 -24.09
CA GLU A 179 7.37 9.92 -25.07
C GLU A 179 8.69 10.66 -25.34
N PRO A 180 8.75 12.00 -25.50
CA PRO A 180 10.00 12.70 -25.77
C PRO A 180 11.06 12.49 -24.70
N TYR A 181 10.65 12.27 -23.45
CA TYR A 181 11.57 12.06 -22.34
C TYR A 181 12.00 10.59 -22.22
N THR A 182 11.14 9.62 -22.59
CA THR A 182 11.44 8.18 -22.49
C THR A 182 12.61 7.76 -23.36
N ASN A 183 12.90 8.47 -24.44
CA ASN A 183 13.98 8.13 -25.35
C ASN A 183 15.37 8.28 -24.73
N ASP A 184 15.53 9.17 -23.77
CA ASP A 184 16.79 9.41 -23.08
C ASP A 184 17.08 8.39 -21.97
N TYR A 185 16.06 7.64 -21.50
CA TYR A 185 16.22 6.65 -20.44
C TYR A 185 16.83 5.34 -20.95
N ASP A 186 17.76 4.79 -20.17
CA ASP A 186 18.41 3.53 -20.48
C ASP A 186 17.51 2.34 -20.10
N HIS A 187 16.79 2.46 -18.98
CA HIS A 187 15.98 1.37 -18.46
C HIS A 187 14.73 1.88 -17.72
N PHE A 188 13.73 1.03 -17.64
CA PHE A 188 12.47 1.30 -16.97
C PHE A 188 12.20 0.23 -15.91
N VAL A 189 11.51 0.62 -14.85
CA VAL A 189 11.08 -0.29 -13.79
C VAL A 189 9.61 -0.03 -13.49
N PHE A 190 8.77 -1.04 -13.66
CA PHE A 190 7.35 -0.98 -13.35
C PHE A 190 6.97 -1.93 -12.22
N SER A 191 5.81 -1.70 -11.59
CA SER A 191 5.30 -2.52 -10.50
C SER A 191 4.70 -3.83 -10.98
N LEU A 192 4.08 -3.85 -12.17
CA LEU A 192 3.40 -4.99 -12.77
C LEU A 192 3.70 -5.10 -14.26
N PRO A 193 3.71 -6.32 -14.82
CA PRO A 193 3.90 -6.51 -16.27
C PRO A 193 2.81 -5.83 -17.11
N SER A 194 1.56 -5.84 -16.63
CA SER A 194 0.42 -5.22 -17.31
C SER A 194 0.46 -3.69 -17.35
N TYR A 195 1.33 -3.04 -16.57
CA TYR A 195 1.48 -1.59 -16.55
C TYR A 195 2.50 -1.06 -17.55
N VAL A 196 3.22 -1.96 -18.22
CA VAL A 196 4.30 -1.57 -19.13
C VAL A 196 3.76 -1.22 -20.50
N PRO A 197 3.88 0.04 -20.96
CA PRO A 197 3.52 0.41 -22.31
C PRO A 197 4.30 -0.42 -23.36
N ASN A 198 3.63 -0.78 -24.44
CA ASN A 198 4.23 -1.63 -25.48
C ASN A 198 5.63 -1.16 -25.96
N PRO A 199 5.88 0.14 -26.23
CA PRO A 199 7.18 0.61 -26.68
C PRO A 199 8.32 0.42 -25.68
N LEU A 200 8.02 0.28 -24.36
CA LEU A 200 9.02 0.22 -23.29
C LEU A 200 9.36 -1.22 -22.87
N LYS A 201 8.62 -2.24 -23.32
CA LYS A 201 8.71 -3.64 -22.85
C LYS A 201 10.13 -4.21 -22.92
N ASN A 202 10.88 -3.93 -23.99
CA ASN A 202 12.22 -4.49 -24.19
C ASN A 202 13.30 -3.90 -23.27
N ARG A 203 13.02 -2.79 -22.60
CA ARG A 203 13.91 -2.06 -21.68
C ARG A 203 13.32 -1.97 -20.27
N THR A 204 12.47 -2.93 -19.87
CA THR A 204 11.75 -2.85 -18.60
C THR A 204 12.00 -4.07 -17.71
N SER A 205 12.27 -3.81 -16.45
CA SER A 205 12.23 -4.77 -15.35
C SER A 205 10.95 -4.61 -14.54
N ILE A 206 10.44 -5.72 -14.01
CA ILE A 206 9.29 -5.71 -13.10
C ILE A 206 9.80 -5.87 -11.68
N ILE A 207 9.61 -4.82 -10.87
CA ILE A 207 9.95 -4.83 -9.45
C ILE A 207 8.71 -4.43 -8.65
N PRO A 208 7.95 -5.39 -8.10
CA PRO A 208 6.76 -5.07 -7.33
C PRO A 208 7.10 -4.30 -6.05
N PRO A 209 6.16 -3.47 -5.55
CA PRO A 209 6.27 -2.92 -4.22
C PRO A 209 6.42 -4.01 -3.16
N ALA A 210 7.14 -3.69 -2.08
CA ALA A 210 7.44 -4.64 -1.02
C ALA A 210 7.19 -4.02 0.35
N ILE A 211 7.03 -4.89 1.34
CA ILE A 211 6.90 -4.49 2.74
C ILE A 211 8.25 -4.58 3.45
N ASP A 212 8.44 -3.69 4.43
CA ASP A 212 9.46 -3.85 5.45
C ASP A 212 8.86 -4.64 6.63
N PRO A 213 9.32 -5.88 6.88
CA PRO A 213 8.82 -6.74 7.95
C PRO A 213 9.00 -6.17 9.36
N LEU A 214 9.95 -5.26 9.58
CA LEU A 214 10.21 -4.63 10.86
C LEU A 214 9.53 -3.28 11.05
N SER A 215 8.84 -2.77 10.04
CA SER A 215 8.05 -1.54 10.18
C SER A 215 6.98 -1.69 11.26
N HIS A 216 6.54 -0.58 11.84
CA HIS A 216 5.47 -0.60 12.86
C HIS A 216 4.18 -1.25 12.36
N LYS A 217 3.90 -1.14 11.06
CA LYS A 217 2.75 -1.75 10.40
C LYS A 217 2.87 -3.27 10.25
N ASN A 218 4.09 -3.82 10.15
CA ASN A 218 4.32 -5.22 9.78
C ASN A 218 4.99 -6.07 10.86
N ARG A 219 5.76 -5.44 11.79
CA ARG A 219 6.47 -6.17 12.83
C ARG A 219 5.56 -7.10 13.61
N GLU A 220 6.11 -8.19 14.09
CA GLU A 220 5.37 -9.14 14.91
C GLU A 220 4.88 -8.51 16.21
N LEU A 221 3.63 -8.79 16.53
CA LEU A 221 2.99 -8.38 17.77
C LEU A 221 2.43 -9.64 18.45
N GLN A 222 2.86 -9.89 19.66
CA GLN A 222 2.26 -10.91 20.51
C GLN A 222 0.84 -10.49 20.91
N LEU A 223 -0.02 -11.46 21.23
CA LEU A 223 -1.44 -11.21 21.51
C LEU A 223 -1.67 -10.12 22.57
N HIS A 224 -0.91 -10.16 23.69
CA HIS A 224 -1.05 -9.16 24.74
C HIS A 224 -0.67 -7.74 24.25
N LYS A 225 0.26 -7.61 23.29
CA LYS A 225 0.62 -6.32 22.70
C LYS A 225 -0.49 -5.83 21.75
N CYS A 226 -1.11 -6.74 20.97
CA CYS A 226 -2.28 -6.39 20.16
C CYS A 226 -3.41 -5.86 21.05
N ILE A 227 -3.75 -6.58 22.13
CA ILE A 227 -4.77 -6.16 23.09
C ILE A 227 -4.42 -4.79 23.69
N GLY A 228 -3.15 -4.60 24.12
CA GLY A 228 -2.69 -3.33 24.66
C GLY A 228 -2.83 -2.17 23.69
N ILE A 229 -2.48 -2.36 22.42
CA ILE A 229 -2.61 -1.34 21.37
C ILE A 229 -4.09 -1.00 21.12
N LEU A 230 -4.94 -2.02 20.99
CA LEU A 230 -6.38 -1.83 20.78
C LEU A 230 -7.05 -1.12 21.96
N TYR A 231 -6.59 -1.39 23.18
CA TYR A 231 -7.02 -0.65 24.39
C TYR A 231 -6.55 0.81 24.35
N GLN A 232 -5.25 1.05 24.09
CA GLN A 232 -4.67 2.39 24.04
C GLN A 232 -5.35 3.26 22.98
N SER A 233 -5.78 2.66 21.86
CA SER A 233 -6.46 3.36 20.77
C SER A 233 -7.96 3.63 21.06
N GLY A 234 -8.52 3.09 22.13
CA GLY A 234 -9.93 3.22 22.49
C GLY A 234 -10.86 2.25 21.72
N ILE A 235 -10.33 1.29 20.95
CA ILE A 235 -11.13 0.27 20.26
C ILE A 235 -11.63 -0.80 21.22
N LEU A 236 -10.81 -1.15 22.21
CA LEU A 236 -11.20 -2.00 23.34
C LEU A 236 -11.33 -1.19 24.60
N ASP A 237 -12.35 -1.48 25.38
CA ASP A 237 -12.48 -1.03 26.75
C ASP A 237 -12.57 -2.24 27.67
N ASP A 238 -11.52 -2.44 28.46
CA ASP A 238 -11.50 -3.44 29.53
C ASP A 238 -11.18 -2.73 30.84
N HIS A 239 -12.15 -2.70 31.74
CA HIS A 239 -12.04 -2.10 33.07
C HIS A 239 -10.89 -2.67 33.93
N LYS A 240 -10.25 -3.74 33.49
CA LYS A 240 -9.18 -4.46 34.19
C LYS A 240 -7.77 -4.22 33.64
N ALA A 241 -7.64 -3.61 32.48
CA ALA A 241 -6.33 -3.36 31.85
C ALA A 241 -5.67 -2.08 32.40
N ILE A 242 -5.23 -2.12 33.63
CA ILE A 242 -4.72 -0.98 34.40
C ILE A 242 -3.33 -0.48 33.91
N LEU A 243 -2.69 -1.13 32.95
CA LEU A 243 -1.26 -0.94 32.66
C LEU A 243 -0.92 -0.07 31.45
N TYR A 244 -1.88 0.39 30.67
CA TYR A 244 -1.59 1.14 29.45
C TYR A 244 -2.28 2.51 29.45
N HIS A 245 -1.48 3.56 29.27
CA HIS A 245 -2.03 4.88 29.00
C HIS A 245 -2.68 4.89 27.61
N ARG A 246 -3.86 5.48 27.48
CA ARG A 246 -4.51 5.68 26.18
C ARG A 246 -3.69 6.62 25.31
N TYR A 247 -3.78 6.46 23.99
CA TYR A 247 -3.22 7.41 23.03
C TYR A 247 -3.88 8.78 23.19
N LYS A 248 -3.18 9.81 22.75
CA LYS A 248 -3.69 11.17 22.83
C LYS A 248 -4.98 11.36 22.02
N HIS A 249 -5.00 10.81 20.82
CA HIS A 249 -6.18 10.80 19.96
C HIS A 249 -6.66 9.35 19.82
N LEU A 250 -7.93 9.16 20.14
CA LEU A 250 -8.56 7.84 20.12
C LEU A 250 -9.26 7.61 18.80
N VAL A 251 -9.41 6.34 18.45
CA VAL A 251 -10.24 5.91 17.32
C VAL A 251 -11.69 6.26 17.62
N ARG A 252 -12.36 6.87 16.65
CA ARG A 252 -13.80 7.15 16.72
C ARG A 252 -14.56 6.09 15.93
N ARG A 253 -15.70 5.65 16.43
CA ARG A 253 -16.59 4.67 15.80
C ARG A 253 -17.90 5.34 15.40
N VAL A 254 -18.51 4.84 14.31
CA VAL A 254 -19.89 5.21 13.96
C VAL A 254 -20.86 4.81 15.09
N MET A 255 -21.74 5.75 15.44
CA MET A 255 -22.80 5.58 16.42
C MET A 255 -24.14 5.29 15.72
N PRO A 256 -25.16 4.75 16.43
CA PRO A 256 -26.44 4.38 15.80
C PRO A 256 -27.16 5.51 15.04
N ASP A 257 -26.91 6.76 15.40
CA ASP A 257 -27.43 7.95 14.74
C ASP A 257 -26.58 8.40 13.53
N GLY A 258 -25.46 7.71 13.26
CA GLY A 258 -24.51 8.04 12.19
C GLY A 258 -23.42 9.03 12.59
N SER A 259 -23.42 9.56 13.80
CA SER A 259 -22.30 10.36 14.31
C SER A 259 -21.07 9.49 14.60
N PHE A 260 -19.92 10.13 14.80
CA PHE A 260 -18.68 9.43 15.18
C PHE A 260 -18.23 9.89 16.56
N ASP A 261 -18.06 8.94 17.47
CA ASP A 261 -17.57 9.22 18.81
C ASP A 261 -16.62 8.13 19.31
N VAL A 262 -15.90 8.44 20.38
CA VAL A 262 -15.07 7.48 21.10
C VAL A 262 -15.97 6.48 21.82
N LEU A 263 -15.59 5.20 21.82
CA LEU A 263 -16.35 4.18 22.54
C LEU A 263 -16.35 4.46 24.04
N ASP A 264 -17.54 4.57 24.60
CA ASP A 264 -17.73 4.60 26.06
C ASP A 264 -17.39 3.24 26.67
N ALA A 265 -16.95 3.30 27.94
CA ALA A 265 -16.81 2.13 28.78
C ALA A 265 -18.09 1.27 28.76
N GLY A 266 -17.98 0.04 28.30
CA GLY A 266 -19.11 -0.92 28.22
C GLY A 266 -19.73 -1.11 26.83
N LYS A 267 -19.33 -0.35 25.81
CA LYS A 267 -19.70 -0.61 24.40
C LYS A 267 -18.57 -1.30 23.64
N ASN A 268 -18.10 -2.41 24.17
CA ASN A 268 -17.01 -3.17 23.58
C ASN A 268 -17.42 -3.79 22.24
N LEU A 269 -16.50 -3.80 21.26
CA LEU A 269 -16.69 -4.49 19.98
C LEU A 269 -16.55 -6.01 20.07
N ASP A 270 -16.19 -6.54 21.24
CA ASP A 270 -15.89 -7.96 21.47
C ASP A 270 -14.88 -8.57 20.46
N LEU A 271 -13.98 -7.71 19.96
CA LEU A 271 -13.01 -8.07 18.91
C LEU A 271 -12.16 -9.29 19.24
N ILE A 272 -11.99 -9.61 20.53
CA ILE A 272 -11.18 -10.74 20.98
C ILE A 272 -11.97 -12.06 20.91
N TYR A 273 -13.28 -11.99 20.91
CA TYR A 273 -14.16 -13.17 21.07
C TYR A 273 -14.96 -13.48 19.81
N ARG A 274 -14.95 -12.60 18.81
CA ARG A 274 -15.77 -12.70 17.60
C ARG A 274 -14.89 -12.84 16.36
N PRO A 275 -15.28 -13.62 15.33
CA PRO A 275 -14.65 -13.56 14.02
C PRO A 275 -14.78 -12.16 13.44
N ILE A 276 -13.71 -11.65 12.82
CA ILE A 276 -13.69 -10.30 12.26
C ILE A 276 -13.35 -10.36 10.77
N VAL A 277 -14.17 -9.74 9.95
CA VAL A 277 -13.88 -9.38 8.56
C VAL A 277 -13.44 -7.91 8.57
N THR A 278 -12.27 -7.61 8.02
CA THR A 278 -11.68 -6.26 8.12
C THR A 278 -11.23 -5.75 6.77
N GLU A 279 -11.58 -4.52 6.46
CA GLU A 279 -10.96 -3.71 5.40
C GLU A 279 -10.44 -2.41 6.00
N ILE A 280 -9.16 -2.07 5.72
CA ILE A 280 -8.54 -0.83 6.15
C ILE A 280 -7.83 -0.20 4.96
N SER A 281 -8.33 0.94 4.50
CA SER A 281 -7.74 1.72 3.42
C SER A 281 -8.19 3.19 3.51
N ARG A 282 -7.79 4.03 2.56
CA ARG A 282 -8.36 5.38 2.45
C ARG A 282 -9.84 5.28 2.08
N TRP A 283 -10.64 6.23 2.54
CA TRP A 283 -12.01 6.39 2.09
C TRP A 283 -12.01 6.86 0.65
N ASP A 284 -12.25 5.96 -0.28
CA ASP A 284 -12.12 6.16 -1.72
C ASP A 284 -13.12 5.21 -2.39
N ARG A 285 -13.88 5.70 -3.36
CA ARG A 285 -14.91 4.91 -4.07
C ARG A 285 -14.32 3.68 -4.73
N LEU A 286 -13.07 3.79 -5.19
CA LEU A 286 -12.37 2.67 -5.83
C LEU A 286 -11.97 1.56 -4.86
N LYS A 287 -12.17 1.72 -3.54
CA LYS A 287 -11.86 0.68 -2.54
C LYS A 287 -12.99 -0.31 -2.29
N GLY A 288 -14.22 -0.03 -2.77
CA GLY A 288 -15.33 -0.98 -2.69
C GLY A 288 -15.87 -1.21 -1.27
N PHE A 289 -15.76 -0.21 -0.39
CA PHE A 289 -16.29 -0.28 0.98
C PHE A 289 -17.79 -0.48 1.03
N LYS A 290 -18.53 0.19 0.16
CA LYS A 290 -20.00 0.08 0.09
C LYS A 290 -20.41 -1.33 -0.30
N GLU A 291 -19.82 -1.86 -1.33
CA GLU A 291 -20.07 -3.22 -1.84
C GLU A 291 -19.75 -4.27 -0.77
N LEU A 292 -18.66 -4.09 -0.03
CA LEU A 292 -18.31 -4.97 1.10
C LEU A 292 -19.36 -4.90 2.21
N MET A 293 -19.82 -3.72 2.57
CA MET A 293 -20.84 -3.56 3.61
C MET A 293 -22.17 -4.19 3.19
N GLU A 294 -22.61 -3.96 1.97
CA GLU A 294 -23.83 -4.55 1.41
C GLU A 294 -23.72 -6.07 1.33
N ALA A 295 -22.58 -6.61 0.91
CA ALA A 295 -22.33 -8.06 0.88
C ALA A 295 -22.35 -8.68 2.29
N PHE A 296 -21.80 -8.00 3.27
CA PHE A 296 -21.86 -8.45 4.67
C PHE A 296 -23.28 -8.45 5.22
N ILE A 297 -24.04 -7.38 4.99
CA ILE A 297 -25.46 -7.27 5.38
C ILE A 297 -26.27 -8.41 4.72
N LYS A 298 -26.05 -8.63 3.41
CA LYS A 298 -26.70 -9.72 2.67
C LYS A 298 -26.33 -11.07 3.24
N MET A 299 -25.06 -11.34 3.49
CA MET A 299 -24.59 -12.60 4.07
C MET A 299 -25.33 -12.94 5.37
N LYS A 300 -25.45 -11.99 6.29
CA LYS A 300 -26.17 -12.18 7.55
C LYS A 300 -27.66 -12.32 7.37
N THR A 301 -28.26 -11.53 6.48
CA THR A 301 -29.68 -11.60 6.18
C THR A 301 -30.07 -12.94 5.60
N ASP A 302 -29.28 -13.46 4.63
CA ASP A 302 -29.51 -14.75 4.02
C ASP A 302 -29.31 -15.90 5.03
N ASN A 303 -28.32 -15.78 5.91
CA ASN A 303 -28.07 -16.73 6.99
C ASN A 303 -29.26 -16.80 7.97
N ARG A 304 -29.83 -15.65 8.38
CA ARG A 304 -31.01 -15.58 9.24
C ARG A 304 -32.25 -16.14 8.61
N LYS A 305 -32.40 -15.98 7.28
CA LYS A 305 -33.58 -16.46 6.54
C LYS A 305 -33.53 -17.96 6.24
N ASN A 306 -32.35 -18.49 5.89
CA ASN A 306 -32.23 -19.83 5.29
C ASN A 306 -31.37 -20.80 6.11
N GLY A 307 -30.61 -20.29 7.10
CA GLY A 307 -29.67 -21.09 7.89
C GLY A 307 -30.35 -21.87 9.04
N ASP A 308 -29.72 -22.96 9.47
CA ASP A 308 -30.11 -23.68 10.70
C ASP A 308 -29.44 -23.00 11.92
N PRO A 309 -30.21 -22.39 12.84
CA PRO A 309 -29.67 -21.72 14.03
C PRO A 309 -28.86 -22.63 14.97
N LYS A 310 -29.01 -23.98 14.84
CA LYS A 310 -28.26 -24.95 15.63
C LYS A 310 -26.90 -25.27 15.03
N SER A 311 -26.71 -25.04 13.73
CA SER A 311 -25.46 -25.34 13.02
C SER A 311 -24.31 -24.45 13.46
N LEU A 312 -23.08 -24.93 13.32
CA LEU A 312 -21.87 -24.14 13.57
C LEU A 312 -21.65 -23.06 12.50
N GLU A 313 -22.04 -23.35 11.27
CA GLU A 313 -22.00 -22.45 10.12
C GLU A 313 -22.84 -21.21 10.40
N TYR A 314 -24.10 -21.40 10.81
CA TYR A 314 -25.01 -20.32 11.19
C TYR A 314 -24.39 -19.42 12.27
N LYS A 315 -23.93 -20.07 13.37
CA LYS A 315 -23.38 -19.34 14.53
C LYS A 315 -22.13 -18.54 14.17
N ARG A 316 -21.25 -19.08 13.32
CA ARG A 316 -20.04 -18.33 12.88
C ARG A 316 -20.41 -17.08 12.13
N ILE A 317 -21.37 -17.16 11.20
CA ILE A 317 -21.83 -15.99 10.44
C ILE A 317 -22.49 -14.98 11.39
N GLU A 318 -23.39 -15.41 12.30
CA GLU A 318 -24.05 -14.51 13.24
C GLU A 318 -23.07 -13.82 14.20
N MET A 319 -22.02 -14.50 14.62
CA MET A 319 -21.02 -13.92 15.52
C MET A 319 -20.04 -12.99 14.79
N THR A 320 -19.99 -12.99 13.46
CA THR A 320 -18.97 -12.22 12.72
C THR A 320 -19.23 -10.72 12.80
N LEU A 321 -18.13 -9.95 12.96
CA LEU A 321 -18.10 -8.50 12.86
C LEU A 321 -17.52 -8.08 11.52
N LEU A 322 -18.04 -6.98 10.97
CA LEU A 322 -17.38 -6.21 9.93
C LEU A 322 -16.69 -5.00 10.56
N VAL A 323 -15.39 -4.85 10.29
CA VAL A 323 -14.61 -3.67 10.69
C VAL A 323 -14.07 -2.99 9.44
N MET A 324 -14.54 -1.79 9.18
CA MET A 324 -14.05 -0.92 8.11
C MET A 324 -13.30 0.24 8.74
N GLY A 325 -12.05 0.46 8.34
CA GLY A 325 -11.20 1.50 8.92
C GLY A 325 -10.53 2.37 7.86
N GLY A 326 -10.46 3.65 8.13
CA GLY A 326 -9.76 4.59 7.29
C GLY A 326 -9.30 5.82 8.06
N PRO A 327 -8.60 6.76 7.41
CA PRO A 327 -8.11 7.97 8.04
C PRO A 327 -9.28 8.80 8.61
N ASP A 328 -9.08 9.36 9.79
CA ASP A 328 -10.00 10.34 10.32
C ASP A 328 -9.92 11.63 9.47
N PRO A 329 -11.02 12.08 8.84
CA PRO A 329 -11.03 13.30 8.03
C PRO A 329 -10.59 14.57 8.76
N ALA A 330 -10.64 14.57 10.09
CA ALA A 330 -10.12 15.68 10.89
C ALA A 330 -8.60 15.88 10.76
N PHE A 331 -7.86 14.85 10.33
CA PHE A 331 -6.42 14.89 10.12
C PHE A 331 -6.00 14.87 8.63
N VAL A 332 -6.95 14.85 7.72
CA VAL A 332 -6.71 14.90 6.27
C VAL A 332 -7.24 16.23 5.76
N SER A 333 -6.31 17.13 5.40
CA SER A 333 -6.69 18.37 4.75
C SER A 333 -7.13 18.10 3.31
N ASP A 334 -8.34 18.58 2.97
CA ASP A 334 -8.80 18.66 1.59
C ASP A 334 -9.03 17.31 0.87
N ASP A 335 -9.76 16.40 1.54
CA ASP A 335 -10.23 15.15 0.97
C ASP A 335 -11.78 15.12 0.89
N PRO A 336 -12.39 15.78 -0.11
CA PRO A 336 -13.84 15.80 -0.27
C PRO A 336 -14.41 14.42 -0.60
N GLU A 337 -13.72 13.62 -1.40
CA GLU A 337 -14.14 12.27 -1.78
C GLU A 337 -14.23 11.35 -0.56
N GLY A 338 -13.23 11.41 0.33
CA GLY A 338 -13.25 10.61 1.55
C GLY A 338 -14.44 10.95 2.47
N LYS A 339 -14.86 12.21 2.52
CA LYS A 339 -16.07 12.63 3.25
C LYS A 339 -17.33 12.06 2.60
N GLU A 340 -17.46 12.17 1.28
CA GLU A 340 -18.62 11.62 0.54
C GLU A 340 -18.76 10.11 0.74
N VAL A 341 -17.66 9.36 0.65
CA VAL A 341 -17.65 7.90 0.89
C VAL A 341 -18.11 7.57 2.32
N LEU A 342 -17.63 8.31 3.32
CA LEU A 342 -18.06 8.12 4.71
C LEU A 342 -19.55 8.44 4.89
N GLU A 343 -20.06 9.49 4.26
CA GLU A 343 -21.49 9.85 4.31
C GLU A 343 -22.32 8.71 3.70
N GLU A 344 -21.96 8.18 2.54
CA GLU A 344 -22.66 7.05 1.91
C GLU A 344 -22.69 5.80 2.80
N LEU A 345 -21.56 5.46 3.40
CA LEU A 345 -21.45 4.32 4.34
C LEU A 345 -22.31 4.55 5.59
N THR A 346 -22.29 5.76 6.13
CA THR A 346 -23.07 6.13 7.31
C THR A 346 -24.57 6.09 7.03
N GLU A 347 -25.01 6.58 5.86
CA GLU A 347 -26.42 6.49 5.47
C GLU A 347 -26.85 5.01 5.32
N THR A 348 -26.05 4.16 4.67
CA THR A 348 -26.35 2.74 4.59
C THR A 348 -26.39 2.09 5.97
N TYR A 349 -25.46 2.42 6.87
CA TYR A 349 -25.43 1.93 8.24
C TYR A 349 -26.71 2.30 9.05
N LYS A 350 -27.27 3.50 8.84
CA LYS A 350 -28.49 3.94 9.52
C LYS A 350 -29.75 3.17 9.07
N THR A 351 -29.74 2.58 7.86
CA THR A 351 -30.90 1.85 7.34
C THR A 351 -31.08 0.47 7.95
N VAL A 352 -30.05 -0.13 8.55
CA VAL A 352 -30.10 -1.48 9.11
C VAL A 352 -30.58 -1.48 10.56
N ASP A 353 -31.11 -2.64 11.01
CA ASP A 353 -31.58 -2.79 12.39
C ASP A 353 -30.43 -2.75 13.41
N LYS A 354 -30.78 -2.54 14.70
CA LYS A 354 -29.80 -2.41 15.79
C LYS A 354 -28.86 -3.60 15.93
N ASN A 355 -29.33 -4.82 15.64
CA ASN A 355 -28.48 -6.01 15.74
C ASN A 355 -27.42 -5.98 14.64
N MET A 356 -27.81 -5.60 13.43
CA MET A 356 -26.87 -5.43 12.33
C MET A 356 -25.91 -4.26 12.58
N GLN A 357 -26.39 -3.15 13.13
CA GLN A 357 -25.52 -2.00 13.53
C GLN A 357 -24.46 -2.43 14.55
N ASN A 358 -24.82 -3.31 15.51
CA ASN A 358 -23.84 -3.83 16.47
C ASN A 358 -22.77 -4.73 15.83
N ASP A 359 -23.06 -5.28 14.66
CA ASP A 359 -22.15 -6.15 13.92
C ASP A 359 -21.27 -5.42 12.89
N ILE A 360 -21.45 -4.09 12.72
CA ILE A 360 -20.69 -3.25 11.80
C ILE A 360 -19.98 -2.16 12.59
N ALA A 361 -18.68 -2.00 12.35
CA ALA A 361 -17.88 -0.92 12.90
C ALA A 361 -17.21 -0.14 11.76
N ILE A 362 -17.54 1.14 11.63
CA ILE A 362 -16.82 2.09 10.78
C ILE A 362 -15.91 2.88 11.72
N LEU A 363 -14.58 2.81 11.50
CA LEU A 363 -13.58 3.35 12.41
C LEU A 363 -12.78 4.47 11.74
N LEU A 364 -12.75 5.64 12.39
CA LEU A 364 -11.89 6.75 12.00
C LEU A 364 -10.57 6.66 12.76
N LEU A 365 -9.48 6.39 12.02
CA LEU A 365 -8.15 6.15 12.57
C LEU A 365 -7.36 7.48 12.60
N PRO A 366 -6.87 7.94 13.78
CA PRO A 366 -6.11 9.18 13.87
C PRO A 366 -4.77 9.09 13.12
N LEU A 367 -4.35 10.17 12.47
CA LEU A 367 -3.11 10.27 11.69
C LEU A 367 -2.06 11.20 12.30
N ASP A 368 -2.33 11.84 13.42
CA ASP A 368 -1.42 12.77 14.09
C ASP A 368 -0.10 12.11 14.52
N ASN A 369 -0.14 10.82 14.82
CA ASN A 369 1.03 10.01 15.12
C ASN A 369 1.12 8.80 14.17
N PRO A 370 1.96 8.85 13.11
CA PRO A 370 2.09 7.77 12.15
C PRO A 370 2.49 6.41 12.75
N LYS A 371 3.25 6.42 13.84
CA LYS A 371 3.64 5.20 14.55
C LYS A 371 2.44 4.55 15.25
N GLU A 372 1.62 5.34 15.95
CA GLU A 372 0.43 4.83 16.63
C GLU A 372 -0.58 4.32 15.61
N ASN A 373 -0.85 5.08 14.54
CA ASN A 373 -1.69 4.65 13.42
C ASN A 373 -1.23 3.30 12.85
N ALA A 374 0.06 3.16 12.50
CA ALA A 374 0.61 1.92 11.97
C ALA A 374 0.47 0.73 12.94
N LEU A 375 0.60 0.96 14.27
CA LEU A 375 0.41 -0.07 15.29
C LEU A 375 -1.06 -0.47 15.43
N ILE A 376 -2.00 0.47 15.34
CA ILE A 376 -3.44 0.20 15.36
C ILE A 376 -3.81 -0.67 14.16
N VAL A 377 -3.39 -0.31 12.95
CA VAL A 377 -3.60 -1.10 11.73
C VAL A 377 -3.03 -2.51 11.88
N ASN A 378 -1.79 -2.63 12.38
CA ASN A 378 -1.14 -3.92 12.61
C ASN A 378 -1.94 -4.79 13.60
N ALA A 379 -2.39 -4.22 14.73
CA ALA A 379 -3.15 -4.94 15.74
C ALA A 379 -4.54 -5.38 15.20
N LEU A 380 -5.25 -4.52 14.47
CA LEU A 380 -6.53 -4.84 13.83
C LEU A 380 -6.38 -5.98 12.82
N GLN A 381 -5.40 -5.89 11.91
CA GLN A 381 -5.15 -6.95 10.93
C GLN A 381 -4.81 -8.27 11.63
N ARG A 382 -4.00 -8.26 12.70
CA ARG A 382 -3.67 -9.49 13.45
C ARG A 382 -4.85 -10.09 14.20
N SER A 383 -5.78 -9.27 14.63
CA SER A 383 -7.01 -9.73 15.30
C SER A 383 -8.06 -10.27 14.32
N SER A 384 -7.94 -9.98 13.03
CA SER A 384 -8.91 -10.32 12.01
C SER A 384 -8.89 -11.80 11.62
N SER A 385 -10.05 -12.32 11.26
CA SER A 385 -10.23 -13.67 10.70
C SER A 385 -10.08 -13.68 9.17
N ILE A 386 -10.48 -12.60 8.53
CA ILE A 386 -10.37 -12.37 7.07
C ILE A 386 -10.04 -10.91 6.86
N ILE A 387 -9.06 -10.64 5.99
CA ILE A 387 -8.80 -9.28 5.50
C ILE A 387 -9.36 -9.18 4.09
N VAL A 388 -10.14 -8.14 3.86
CA VAL A 388 -10.74 -7.86 2.55
C VAL A 388 -10.04 -6.67 1.91
N GLN A 389 -9.87 -6.72 0.60
CA GLN A 389 -9.50 -5.59 -0.26
C GLN A 389 -10.32 -5.71 -1.53
N ASN A 390 -11.55 -5.18 -1.49
CA ASN A 390 -12.51 -5.30 -2.60
C ASN A 390 -12.38 -4.15 -3.59
N SER A 391 -11.16 -3.67 -3.85
CA SER A 391 -10.95 -2.49 -4.71
C SER A 391 -11.47 -2.73 -6.12
N ILE A 392 -12.20 -1.75 -6.65
CA ILE A 392 -12.63 -1.70 -8.06
C ILE A 392 -11.40 -1.50 -8.95
N GLN A 393 -10.51 -0.62 -8.50
CA GLN A 393 -9.21 -0.39 -9.12
C GLN A 393 -8.12 -0.27 -8.05
N GLU A 394 -6.98 -0.90 -8.28
CA GLU A 394 -5.87 -0.90 -7.32
C GLU A 394 -4.54 -0.97 -8.05
N GLY A 395 -3.66 -0.04 -7.76
CA GLY A 395 -2.31 -0.01 -8.34
C GLY A 395 -1.47 -1.22 -7.93
N PHE A 396 -1.37 -1.48 -6.63
CA PHE A 396 -0.75 -2.70 -6.14
C PHE A 396 -1.52 -3.29 -4.94
N GLY A 397 -1.86 -2.46 -3.93
CA GLY A 397 -2.60 -2.91 -2.75
C GLY A 397 -1.72 -3.55 -1.69
N LEU A 398 -0.75 -2.82 -1.16
CA LEU A 398 0.15 -3.31 -0.09
C LEU A 398 -0.59 -3.85 1.13
N THR A 399 -1.83 -3.43 1.37
CA THR A 399 -2.69 -3.95 2.45
C THR A 399 -2.87 -5.47 2.36
N ALA A 400 -3.04 -6.01 1.13
CA ALA A 400 -3.13 -7.46 0.91
C ALA A 400 -1.79 -8.16 1.23
N THR A 401 -0.65 -7.59 0.79
CA THR A 401 0.69 -8.08 1.15
C THR A 401 0.90 -8.08 2.66
N GLU A 402 0.54 -6.99 3.33
CA GLU A 402 0.65 -6.83 4.79
C GLU A 402 -0.19 -7.86 5.56
N ALA A 403 -1.40 -8.16 5.07
CA ALA A 403 -2.27 -9.17 5.63
C ALA A 403 -1.69 -10.58 5.45
N MET A 404 -1.25 -10.92 4.23
CA MET A 404 -0.61 -12.20 3.94
C MET A 404 0.68 -12.40 4.76
N TRP A 405 1.50 -11.36 4.94
CA TRP A 405 2.66 -11.39 5.83
C TRP A 405 2.30 -11.82 7.26
N LYS A 406 1.15 -11.37 7.76
CA LYS A 406 0.62 -11.69 9.10
C LYS A 406 -0.10 -13.05 9.16
N ARG A 407 0.02 -13.88 8.12
CA ARG A 407 -0.70 -15.17 7.96
C ARG A 407 -2.21 -15.02 7.97
N LYS A 408 -2.73 -13.88 7.53
CA LYS A 408 -4.17 -13.70 7.42
C LYS A 408 -4.66 -14.12 6.04
N PRO A 409 -5.76 -14.90 5.98
CA PRO A 409 -6.39 -15.18 4.71
C PRO A 409 -6.95 -13.88 4.13
N VAL A 410 -6.75 -13.67 2.85
CA VAL A 410 -7.22 -12.48 2.15
C VAL A 410 -8.34 -12.82 1.17
N LEU A 411 -9.32 -11.94 1.08
CA LEU A 411 -10.30 -11.88 0.01
C LEU A 411 -10.04 -10.59 -0.77
N VAL A 412 -9.69 -10.71 -2.02
CA VAL A 412 -9.37 -9.56 -2.87
C VAL A 412 -10.26 -9.55 -4.11
N SER A 413 -10.39 -8.38 -4.72
CA SER A 413 -11.01 -8.26 -6.05
C SER A 413 -10.05 -8.69 -7.16
N ASN A 414 -10.56 -8.67 -8.39
CA ASN A 414 -9.79 -8.95 -9.61
C ASN A 414 -8.95 -7.74 -10.10
N ALA A 415 -8.79 -6.69 -9.31
CA ALA A 415 -7.93 -5.56 -9.67
C ALA A 415 -6.48 -5.99 -9.89
N ALA A 416 -5.79 -5.38 -10.87
CA ALA A 416 -4.50 -5.83 -11.39
C ALA A 416 -3.45 -6.14 -10.32
N GLY A 417 -3.19 -5.20 -9.39
CA GLY A 417 -2.23 -5.39 -8.32
C GLY A 417 -2.61 -6.48 -7.34
N LEU A 418 -3.90 -6.66 -7.06
CA LEU A 418 -4.41 -7.65 -6.10
C LEU A 418 -4.34 -9.07 -6.66
N LYS A 419 -4.81 -9.28 -7.91
CA LYS A 419 -4.72 -10.60 -8.56
C LYS A 419 -3.28 -11.03 -8.85
N TYR A 420 -2.35 -10.09 -8.96
CA TYR A 420 -0.92 -10.39 -9.07
C TYR A 420 -0.35 -10.95 -7.75
N GLN A 421 -0.80 -10.43 -6.62
CA GLN A 421 -0.36 -10.85 -5.30
C GLN A 421 -0.97 -12.18 -4.86
N VAL A 422 -2.27 -12.36 -5.10
CA VAL A 422 -3.06 -13.48 -4.57
C VAL A 422 -3.21 -14.57 -5.62
N VAL A 423 -2.90 -15.81 -5.24
CA VAL A 423 -3.19 -17.00 -6.04
C VAL A 423 -4.48 -17.61 -5.52
N HIS A 424 -5.56 -17.53 -6.33
CA HIS A 424 -6.88 -18.01 -5.97
C HIS A 424 -6.89 -19.45 -5.46
N ASN A 425 -7.59 -19.71 -4.37
CA ASN A 425 -7.66 -21.02 -3.67
C ASN A 425 -6.31 -21.55 -3.11
N LYS A 426 -5.23 -20.77 -3.19
CA LYS A 426 -3.91 -21.18 -2.67
C LYS A 426 -3.39 -20.24 -1.59
N THR A 427 -3.48 -18.94 -1.80
CA THR A 427 -2.99 -17.91 -0.86
C THR A 427 -4.10 -16.95 -0.40
N GLY A 428 -5.32 -17.12 -0.89
CA GLY A 428 -6.52 -16.35 -0.59
C GLY A 428 -7.61 -16.61 -1.62
N GLN A 429 -8.63 -15.77 -1.58
CA GLN A 429 -9.74 -15.80 -2.55
C GLN A 429 -9.70 -14.53 -3.42
N ILE A 430 -10.10 -14.69 -4.67
CA ILE A 430 -10.29 -13.59 -5.61
C ILE A 430 -11.77 -13.51 -5.97
N ASN A 431 -12.42 -12.40 -5.67
CA ASN A 431 -13.74 -12.06 -6.18
C ASN A 431 -13.59 -11.53 -7.61
N PRO A 432 -14.20 -12.16 -8.63
CA PRO A 432 -13.98 -11.79 -10.02
C PRO A 432 -14.57 -10.43 -10.38
N ASP A 433 -15.63 -10.01 -9.69
CA ASP A 433 -16.28 -8.71 -9.88
C ASP A 433 -16.50 -8.03 -8.53
N PRO A 434 -15.81 -6.92 -8.23
CA PRO A 434 -15.97 -6.20 -6.97
C PRO A 434 -17.37 -5.62 -6.77
N MET A 435 -18.15 -5.44 -7.85
CA MET A 435 -19.53 -4.94 -7.81
C MET A 435 -20.57 -6.05 -7.61
N ASP A 436 -20.19 -7.33 -7.73
CA ASP A 436 -21.08 -8.46 -7.51
C ASP A 436 -21.23 -8.78 -6.01
N ILE A 437 -22.23 -8.14 -5.39
CA ILE A 437 -22.59 -8.29 -3.97
C ILE A 437 -22.93 -9.73 -3.62
N GLU A 438 -23.59 -10.47 -4.53
CA GLU A 438 -23.97 -11.87 -4.32
C GLU A 438 -22.74 -12.77 -4.24
N SER A 439 -21.82 -12.63 -5.19
CA SER A 439 -20.56 -13.39 -5.21
C SER A 439 -19.71 -13.09 -3.99
N LEU A 440 -19.56 -11.80 -3.63
CA LEU A 440 -18.80 -11.35 -2.48
C LEU A 440 -19.39 -11.92 -1.16
N SER A 441 -20.72 -11.85 -1.00
CA SER A 441 -21.45 -12.40 0.15
C SER A 441 -21.23 -13.90 0.32
N LYS A 442 -21.36 -14.68 -0.77
CA LYS A 442 -21.13 -16.13 -0.77
C LYS A 442 -19.69 -16.50 -0.45
N THR A 443 -18.74 -15.73 -1.00
CA THR A 443 -17.31 -15.97 -0.76
C THR A 443 -16.95 -15.68 0.70
N LEU A 444 -17.49 -14.62 1.30
CA LEU A 444 -17.33 -14.34 2.74
C LEU A 444 -17.87 -15.47 3.60
N ALA A 445 -19.10 -15.92 3.33
CA ALA A 445 -19.72 -17.04 4.06
C ALA A 445 -18.91 -18.33 3.93
N TYR A 446 -18.44 -18.64 2.72
CA TYR A 446 -17.56 -19.77 2.46
C TYR A 446 -16.28 -19.69 3.29
N MET A 447 -15.55 -18.57 3.21
CA MET A 447 -14.31 -18.39 3.97
C MET A 447 -14.54 -18.51 5.48
N LEU A 448 -15.61 -17.92 6.02
CA LEU A 448 -15.95 -18.03 7.45
C LEU A 448 -16.17 -19.49 7.89
N ASN A 449 -16.80 -20.29 7.06
CA ASN A 449 -17.17 -21.66 7.36
C ASN A 449 -16.06 -22.69 7.08
N HIS A 450 -14.95 -22.26 6.47
CA HIS A 450 -13.81 -23.15 6.16
C HIS A 450 -12.51 -22.70 6.88
N PRO A 451 -12.45 -22.76 8.23
CA PRO A 451 -11.31 -22.26 8.99
C PRO A 451 -9.97 -22.96 8.65
N LYS A 452 -9.99 -24.26 8.37
CA LYS A 452 -8.79 -25.02 7.98
C LYS A 452 -8.19 -24.52 6.65
N GLU A 453 -9.04 -24.19 5.70
CA GLU A 453 -8.60 -23.63 4.41
C GLU A 453 -8.05 -22.20 4.59
N ARG A 454 -8.72 -21.39 5.40
CA ARG A 454 -8.22 -20.06 5.76
C ARG A 454 -6.81 -20.11 6.37
N ASP A 455 -6.57 -21.03 7.30
CA ASP A 455 -5.26 -21.21 7.93
C ASP A 455 -4.19 -21.60 6.89
N LYS A 456 -4.55 -22.50 5.97
CA LYS A 456 -3.68 -22.91 4.86
C LYS A 456 -3.39 -21.75 3.91
N TRP A 457 -4.39 -20.95 3.54
CA TRP A 457 -4.20 -19.77 2.69
C TRP A 457 -3.34 -18.71 3.37
N GLY A 458 -3.56 -18.45 4.65
CA GLY A 458 -2.75 -17.52 5.42
C GLY A 458 -1.29 -17.95 5.49
N PHE A 459 -1.02 -19.23 5.73
CA PHE A 459 0.35 -19.77 5.72
C PHE A 459 1.00 -19.65 4.34
N ASN A 460 0.34 -20.10 3.29
CA ASN A 460 0.85 -20.02 1.93
C ASN A 460 1.03 -18.56 1.47
N GLY A 461 0.13 -17.66 1.91
CA GLY A 461 0.22 -16.24 1.66
C GLY A 461 1.50 -15.65 2.26
N GLN A 462 1.84 -16.00 3.49
CA GLN A 462 3.08 -15.55 4.12
C GLN A 462 4.32 -16.06 3.36
N LEU A 463 4.35 -17.34 2.97
CA LEU A 463 5.46 -17.88 2.17
C LEU A 463 5.64 -17.12 0.85
N ARG A 464 4.53 -16.81 0.17
CA ARG A 464 4.56 -16.01 -1.06
C ARG A 464 5.11 -14.60 -0.83
N VAL A 465 4.73 -13.96 0.29
CA VAL A 465 5.28 -12.63 0.64
C VAL A 465 6.77 -12.72 0.90
N ILE A 466 7.23 -13.70 1.66
CA ILE A 466 8.66 -13.91 1.94
C ILE A 466 9.46 -14.02 0.64
N GLN A 467 8.94 -14.77 -0.32
CA GLN A 467 9.62 -15.02 -1.59
C GLN A 467 9.63 -13.82 -2.55
N ASN A 468 8.55 -13.00 -2.56
CA ASN A 468 8.32 -12.06 -3.67
C ASN A 468 8.11 -10.60 -3.24
N PHE A 469 7.69 -10.33 -1.99
CA PHE A 469 7.16 -9.02 -1.61
C PHE A 469 7.78 -8.48 -0.32
N THR A 470 8.93 -8.97 0.08
CA THR A 470 9.73 -8.40 1.18
C THR A 470 10.76 -7.41 0.66
N LEU A 471 11.25 -6.55 1.54
CA LEU A 471 12.36 -5.65 1.29
C LEU A 471 13.55 -6.36 0.60
N PHE A 472 13.87 -7.61 1.01
CA PHE A 472 15.02 -8.34 0.49
C PHE A 472 14.82 -8.82 -0.95
N SER A 473 13.65 -9.39 -1.28
CA SER A 473 13.33 -9.79 -2.65
C SER A 473 13.33 -8.58 -3.60
N GLN A 474 12.82 -7.45 -3.13
CA GLN A 474 12.82 -6.21 -3.92
C GLN A 474 14.24 -5.66 -4.12
N LEU A 475 15.07 -5.65 -3.07
CA LEU A 475 16.46 -5.18 -3.16
C LEU A 475 17.33 -6.05 -4.08
N LEU A 476 17.12 -7.38 -4.09
CA LEU A 476 17.80 -8.25 -5.06
C LEU A 476 17.44 -7.90 -6.51
N SER A 477 16.15 -7.68 -6.77
CA SER A 477 15.69 -7.24 -8.10
C SER A 477 16.28 -5.88 -8.48
N TRP A 478 16.37 -4.95 -7.54
CA TRP A 478 17.01 -3.65 -7.76
C TRP A 478 18.50 -3.80 -8.04
N LEU A 479 19.24 -4.56 -7.25
CA LEU A 479 20.68 -4.78 -7.45
C LEU A 479 20.95 -5.41 -8.81
N GLY A 480 20.14 -6.40 -9.22
CA GLY A 480 20.24 -7.00 -10.56
C GLY A 480 20.00 -5.98 -11.67
N THR A 481 18.98 -5.12 -11.53
CA THR A 481 18.70 -4.07 -12.52
C THR A 481 19.80 -3.01 -12.57
N LEU A 482 20.27 -2.54 -11.42
CA LEU A 482 21.32 -1.50 -11.33
C LEU A 482 22.66 -2.00 -11.87
N SER A 483 23.03 -3.24 -11.57
CA SER A 483 24.30 -3.85 -12.04
C SER A 483 24.31 -4.14 -13.53
N ALA A 484 23.15 -4.41 -14.13
CA ALA A 484 23.02 -4.68 -15.57
C ALA A 484 23.10 -3.39 -16.42
N ASN A 485 22.75 -2.22 -15.84
CA ASN A 485 22.77 -0.95 -16.54
C ASN A 485 24.11 -0.22 -16.31
N LYS A 486 25.12 -0.68 -17.05
CA LYS A 486 26.46 -0.06 -17.08
C LYS A 486 26.45 1.09 -18.09
N VAL A 487 27.10 2.20 -17.75
CA VAL A 487 27.42 3.30 -18.70
C VAL A 487 28.46 2.81 -19.67
#